data_02776fae712bccecbf063f9bae19cabd
#
_entry.id   02776fae712bccecbf063f9bae19cabd
#
_cell.length_a   1.000
_cell.length_b   1.000
_cell.length_c   1.000
_cell.angle_alpha   90.00
_cell.angle_beta   90.00
_cell.angle_gamma   90.00
#
_symmetry.space_group_name_H-M   'P 1'
#
loop_
_entity.id
_entity.type
_entity.pdbx_description
1 polymer ?
#
loop_
_entity_poly.entity_id
_entity_poly.type
_entity_poly.pdbx_seq_one_letter_code
_entity_poly.pdbx_strand_id
1 'polypeptide(L)'
;MDLIWTNTAHVPQGELVSPALDLQYGDEQNNFELTYATPGLLLSDGCYIGAEGTEFGGRVDAVRITVDDGHALYTLTGRTWHGLLAGKIIQPDSGADRLTVSGDANSIIRTVISRIGLSTVFDVPSETSGITLSNYSFRRYITAWDGLRMMLTAQGARLDLTYTAGRCRIRAVAADTYGDADSDQRISFEAQRIWTQVNHLTGLGKGQLRNRARSDWYADVSGNISQTQTLTGDREIAQIYELTSSEGAELSDQTRDKLKDMWKQGTVDLTIPENLGLHIDDHVRAYDALTGVSVDSPIVRITVKLANGTPTIRYEAGQYSWPDEQD
;
A
#
# COMPACT_ATOMS: atom_id res chain seq x y z
N MET A 1 -6.54 21.95 11.13
CA MET A 1 -6.41 20.59 11.71
C MET A 1 -5.53 20.69 12.93
N ASP A 2 -6.06 20.33 14.08
CA ASP A 2 -5.35 20.43 15.35
C ASP A 2 -4.69 19.09 15.67
N LEU A 3 -3.44 19.12 16.09
CA LEU A 3 -2.72 17.93 16.52
C LEU A 3 -2.69 17.88 18.05
N ILE A 4 -3.26 16.82 18.59
CA ILE A 4 -3.25 16.50 20.02
C ILE A 4 -2.07 15.59 20.29
N TRP A 5 -1.32 15.84 21.36
CA TRP A 5 -0.33 14.92 21.83
C TRP A 5 -0.77 14.19 23.10
N THR A 6 -0.31 12.95 23.25
CA THR A 6 -0.56 12.14 24.45
C THR A 6 0.76 11.72 25.06
N ASN A 7 0.74 11.41 26.35
CA ASN A 7 1.84 10.73 27.01
C ASN A 7 1.93 9.25 26.61
N THR A 8 2.91 8.53 27.15
CA THR A 8 3.13 7.10 26.91
C THR A 8 1.98 6.19 27.39
N ALA A 9 1.11 6.72 28.24
CA ALA A 9 -0.10 6.03 28.72
C ALA A 9 -1.36 6.35 27.89
N HIS A 10 -1.20 6.96 26.72
CA HIS A 10 -2.27 7.39 25.82
C HIS A 10 -3.25 8.43 26.40
N VAL A 11 -2.81 9.15 27.44
CA VAL A 11 -3.64 10.22 28.04
C VAL A 11 -3.39 11.51 27.26
N PRO A 12 -4.41 12.16 26.65
CA PRO A 12 -4.27 13.45 26.00
C PRO A 12 -3.74 14.50 26.96
N GLN A 13 -2.76 15.29 26.52
CA GLN A 13 -2.09 16.31 27.32
C GLN A 13 -2.37 17.73 26.83
N GLY A 14 -2.67 17.89 25.55
CA GLY A 14 -3.00 19.18 24.95
C GLY A 14 -2.74 19.20 23.45
N GLU A 15 -2.96 20.38 22.87
CA GLU A 15 -2.71 20.64 21.45
C GLU A 15 -1.31 21.19 21.22
N LEU A 16 -0.74 20.88 20.06
CA LEU A 16 0.53 21.44 19.63
C LEU A 16 0.31 22.81 18.98
N VAL A 17 1.13 23.78 19.34
CA VAL A 17 1.05 25.13 18.76
C VAL A 17 1.77 25.17 17.42
N SER A 18 1.09 25.64 16.38
CA SER A 18 1.63 25.80 15.03
C SER A 18 2.38 24.56 14.53
N PRO A 19 1.74 23.38 14.56
CA PRO A 19 2.41 22.17 14.08
C PRO A 19 2.58 22.20 12.57
N ALA A 20 3.74 21.72 12.09
CA ALA A 20 3.95 21.35 10.70
C ALA A 20 4.24 19.84 10.66
N LEU A 21 3.40 19.11 9.93
CA LEU A 21 3.47 17.66 9.82
C LEU A 21 3.64 17.27 8.36
N ASP A 22 4.61 16.39 8.08
CA ASP A 22 4.73 15.65 6.84
C ASP A 22 4.56 14.18 7.18
N LEU A 23 3.51 13.56 6.70
CA LEU A 23 3.11 12.21 7.06
C LEU A 23 2.79 11.42 5.81
N GLN A 24 3.29 10.19 5.74
CA GLN A 24 3.03 9.27 4.63
C GLN A 24 2.69 7.87 5.16
N TYR A 25 1.76 7.19 4.51
CA TYR A 25 1.41 5.80 4.78
C TYR A 25 0.88 5.09 3.54
N GLY A 26 0.95 3.77 3.56
CA GLY A 26 0.56 2.87 2.46
C GLY A 26 1.60 1.79 2.21
N ASP A 27 1.95 1.56 0.96
CA ASP A 27 2.77 0.42 0.57
C ASP A 27 4.26 0.53 0.93
N GLU A 28 4.86 1.73 0.91
CA GLU A 28 6.31 1.85 1.08
C GLU A 28 6.72 2.43 2.43
N GLN A 29 6.20 3.60 2.77
CA GLN A 29 6.58 4.34 3.96
C GLN A 29 5.36 4.53 4.86
N ASN A 30 5.58 4.40 6.15
CA ASN A 30 4.54 4.54 7.16
C ASN A 30 5.10 5.35 8.34
N ASN A 31 5.54 6.58 8.06
CA ASN A 31 6.23 7.45 9.01
C ASN A 31 5.80 8.91 8.91
N PHE A 32 6.29 9.73 9.82
CA PHE A 32 6.06 11.15 9.80
C PHE A 32 7.28 11.94 10.27
N GLU A 33 7.35 13.21 9.82
CA GLU A 33 8.15 14.27 10.43
C GLU A 33 7.21 15.34 11.02
N LEU A 34 7.57 15.86 12.21
CA LEU A 34 6.79 16.87 12.93
C LEU A 34 7.70 17.94 13.49
N THR A 35 7.31 19.20 13.28
CA THR A 35 7.81 20.36 14.02
C THR A 35 6.65 21.11 14.64
N TYR A 36 6.90 21.83 15.74
CA TYR A 36 5.87 22.65 16.41
C TYR A 36 6.53 23.75 17.25
N ALA A 37 5.73 24.73 17.68
CA ALA A 37 6.19 25.91 18.40
C ALA A 37 5.69 25.98 19.86
N THR A 38 5.25 24.85 20.45
CA THR A 38 4.75 24.84 21.84
C THR A 38 5.90 25.14 22.83
N PRO A 39 5.85 26.27 23.55
CA PRO A 39 6.95 26.69 24.41
C PRO A 39 7.22 25.69 25.55
N GLY A 40 8.51 25.36 25.74
CA GLY A 40 8.93 24.50 26.85
C GLY A 40 8.52 23.04 26.73
N LEU A 41 7.89 22.63 25.63
CA LEU A 41 7.50 21.25 25.37
C LEU A 41 8.51 20.59 24.42
N LEU A 42 9.04 19.44 24.81
CA LEU A 42 9.73 18.51 23.93
C LEU A 42 9.11 17.13 24.14
N LEU A 43 8.47 16.60 23.09
CA LEU A 43 7.91 15.25 23.14
C LEU A 43 9.03 14.22 23.19
N SER A 44 8.89 13.26 24.09
CA SER A 44 9.85 12.16 24.26
C SER A 44 9.44 10.92 23.47
N ASP A 45 10.35 9.97 23.41
CA ASP A 45 10.05 8.62 22.90
C ASP A 45 8.82 8.03 23.60
N GLY A 46 7.94 7.43 22.82
CA GLY A 46 6.71 6.79 23.27
C GLY A 46 5.50 7.71 23.46
N CYS A 47 5.65 9.03 23.30
CA CYS A 47 4.50 9.91 23.14
C CYS A 47 3.81 9.62 21.80
N TYR A 48 2.52 9.96 21.73
CA TYR A 48 1.75 9.84 20.49
C TYR A 48 1.22 11.21 20.07
N ILE A 49 1.00 11.35 18.78
CA ILE A 49 0.32 12.48 18.17
C ILE A 49 -0.87 11.99 17.37
N GLY A 50 -1.92 12.81 17.26
CA GLY A 50 -3.07 12.48 16.42
C GLY A 50 -3.98 13.66 16.19
N ALA A 51 -4.63 13.68 15.04
CA ALA A 51 -5.71 14.58 14.74
C ALA A 51 -7.05 13.88 14.98
N GLU A 52 -7.90 14.44 15.85
CA GLU A 52 -9.15 13.81 16.26
C GLU A 52 -10.06 13.55 15.06
N GLY A 53 -10.66 12.37 15.00
CA GLY A 53 -11.54 11.94 13.93
C GLY A 53 -10.85 11.60 12.61
N THR A 54 -9.52 11.52 12.59
CA THR A 54 -8.74 11.16 11.40
C THR A 54 -7.81 9.98 11.66
N GLU A 55 -7.22 9.45 10.60
CA GLU A 55 -6.14 8.45 10.68
C GLU A 55 -4.73 9.08 10.76
N PHE A 56 -4.66 10.43 10.87
CA PHE A 56 -3.39 11.15 10.86
C PHE A 56 -2.78 11.21 12.25
N GLY A 57 -1.66 10.52 12.41
CA GLY A 57 -0.94 10.46 13.66
C GLY A 57 -0.10 9.19 13.80
N GLY A 58 0.43 9.00 15.00
CA GLY A 58 1.30 7.87 15.30
C GLY A 58 2.14 8.07 16.55
N ARG A 59 3.20 7.28 16.68
CA ARG A 59 4.12 7.26 17.80
C ARG A 59 5.40 8.02 17.48
N VAL A 60 5.84 8.88 18.39
CA VAL A 60 7.15 9.55 18.33
C VAL A 60 8.24 8.53 18.67
N ASP A 61 9.19 8.34 17.76
CA ASP A 61 10.29 7.38 17.91
C ASP A 61 11.66 8.05 18.05
N ALA A 62 11.84 9.28 17.53
CA ALA A 62 13.10 9.99 17.58
C ALA A 62 12.95 11.52 17.54
N VAL A 63 13.96 12.22 18.00
CA VAL A 63 14.11 13.66 17.85
C VAL A 63 15.46 13.97 17.18
N ARG A 64 15.43 14.79 16.14
CA ARG A 64 16.62 15.39 15.51
C ARG A 64 16.71 16.83 15.94
N ILE A 65 17.90 17.25 16.40
CA ILE A 65 18.18 18.60 16.82
C ILE A 65 19.16 19.21 15.80
N THR A 66 18.77 20.31 15.19
CA THR A 66 19.64 21.12 14.33
C THR A 66 19.86 22.46 15.01
N VAL A 67 21.11 22.83 15.24
CA VAL A 67 21.47 24.12 15.82
C VAL A 67 22.16 24.96 14.73
N ASP A 68 21.57 26.11 14.41
CA ASP A 68 22.10 27.05 13.45
C ASP A 68 22.06 28.46 14.07
N ASP A 69 23.20 29.14 14.04
CA ASP A 69 23.39 30.49 14.63
C ASP A 69 22.83 30.64 16.06
N GLY A 70 23.00 29.61 16.88
CA GLY A 70 22.53 29.58 18.27
C GLY A 70 21.01 29.28 18.44
N HIS A 71 20.28 29.02 17.36
CA HIS A 71 18.89 28.60 17.37
C HIS A 71 18.76 27.11 17.18
N ALA A 72 18.06 26.45 18.11
CA ALA A 72 17.78 25.02 18.01
C ALA A 72 16.42 24.76 17.35
N LEU A 73 16.41 23.99 16.28
CA LEU A 73 15.20 23.43 15.64
C LEU A 73 15.08 21.94 16.02
N TYR A 74 13.94 21.57 16.56
CA TYR A 74 13.62 20.20 16.92
C TYR A 74 12.68 19.61 15.87
N THR A 75 13.14 18.56 15.20
CA THR A 75 12.32 17.76 14.28
C THR A 75 12.11 16.38 14.89
N LEU A 76 10.86 16.04 15.14
CA LEU A 76 10.47 14.73 15.63
C LEU A 76 10.15 13.83 14.45
N THR A 77 10.52 12.57 14.54
CA THR A 77 10.17 11.55 13.58
C THR A 77 9.51 10.37 14.28
N GLY A 78 8.66 9.68 13.58
CA GLY A 78 7.97 8.54 14.17
C GLY A 78 7.22 7.70 13.14
N ARG A 79 6.67 6.59 13.62
CA ARG A 79 5.80 5.72 12.84
C ARG A 79 4.36 6.17 12.93
N THR A 80 3.66 6.16 11.80
CA THR A 80 2.21 6.33 11.78
C THR A 80 1.49 5.15 12.45
N TRP A 81 0.18 5.22 12.63
CA TRP A 81 -0.62 4.07 13.08
C TRP A 81 -0.40 2.85 12.18
N HIS A 82 -0.34 3.06 10.87
CA HIS A 82 -0.03 2.04 9.86
C HIS A 82 1.39 1.48 10.05
N GLY A 83 2.36 2.34 10.34
CA GLY A 83 3.74 1.97 10.63
C GLY A 83 3.91 1.13 11.89
N LEU A 84 3.03 1.31 12.88
CA LEU A 84 3.02 0.44 14.05
C LEU A 84 2.57 -0.98 13.70
N LEU A 85 1.63 -1.14 12.77
CA LEU A 85 1.21 -2.45 12.24
C LEU A 85 2.28 -3.05 11.31
N ALA A 86 2.89 -2.23 10.44
CA ALA A 86 3.95 -2.66 9.52
C ALA A 86 5.22 -3.13 10.27
N GLY A 87 5.46 -2.59 11.46
CA GLY A 87 6.56 -3.02 12.33
C GLY A 87 6.30 -4.30 13.14
N LYS A 88 5.22 -5.02 12.88
CA LYS A 88 4.83 -6.26 13.60
C LYS A 88 4.58 -7.40 12.64
N ILE A 89 5.02 -8.58 13.01
CA ILE A 89 4.90 -9.80 12.20
C ILE A 89 3.80 -10.70 12.75
N ILE A 90 2.93 -11.18 11.87
CA ILE A 90 1.95 -12.24 12.18
C ILE A 90 2.69 -13.57 12.17
N GLN A 91 2.75 -14.19 13.33
CA GLN A 91 3.39 -15.50 13.50
C GLN A 91 2.32 -16.61 13.53
N PRO A 92 2.59 -17.78 12.91
CA PRO A 92 1.74 -18.95 13.08
C PRO A 92 1.73 -19.45 14.52
N ASP A 93 0.75 -20.29 14.85
CA ASP A 93 0.75 -21.02 16.11
C ASP A 93 1.88 -22.05 16.13
N SER A 94 2.31 -22.44 17.34
CA SER A 94 3.37 -23.45 17.48
C SER A 94 2.99 -24.76 16.78
N GLY A 95 3.84 -25.21 15.87
CA GLY A 95 3.61 -26.41 15.08
C GLY A 95 2.70 -26.23 13.85
N ALA A 96 2.22 -25.01 13.58
CA ALA A 96 1.48 -24.70 12.37
C ALA A 96 2.34 -23.96 11.35
N ASP A 97 2.09 -24.18 10.07
CA ASP A 97 2.79 -23.49 8.98
C ASP A 97 2.29 -22.06 8.82
N ARG A 98 0.99 -21.83 9.01
CA ARG A 98 0.32 -20.53 8.84
C ARG A 98 -0.70 -20.29 9.95
N LEU A 99 -0.98 -19.02 10.21
CA LEU A 99 -2.12 -18.62 11.03
C LEU A 99 -3.38 -18.64 10.17
N THR A 100 -4.30 -19.56 10.49
CA THR A 100 -5.60 -19.67 9.80
C THR A 100 -6.71 -19.13 10.71
N VAL A 101 -7.59 -18.32 10.15
CA VAL A 101 -8.66 -17.64 10.87
C VAL A 101 -10.01 -17.77 10.16
N SER A 102 -11.10 -17.71 10.93
CA SER A 102 -12.47 -17.66 10.42
C SER A 102 -13.33 -16.79 11.33
N GLY A 103 -14.37 -16.20 10.80
CA GLY A 103 -15.33 -15.39 11.52
C GLY A 103 -15.43 -13.96 11.04
N ASP A 104 -16.01 -13.09 11.85
CA ASP A 104 -16.14 -11.66 11.56
C ASP A 104 -14.77 -10.95 11.55
N ALA A 105 -14.57 -10.05 10.57
CA ALA A 105 -13.30 -9.38 10.36
C ALA A 105 -12.84 -8.55 11.57
N ASN A 106 -13.73 -7.85 12.29
CA ASN A 106 -13.36 -7.13 13.51
C ASN A 106 -12.87 -8.08 14.61
N SER A 107 -13.44 -9.27 14.73
CA SER A 107 -12.98 -10.28 15.67
C SER A 107 -11.61 -10.84 15.33
N ILE A 108 -11.34 -11.02 14.02
CA ILE A 108 -10.02 -11.42 13.53
C ILE A 108 -8.99 -10.31 13.77
N ILE A 109 -9.31 -9.05 13.44
CA ILE A 109 -8.45 -7.89 13.71
C ILE A 109 -8.10 -7.85 15.20
N ARG A 110 -9.08 -7.97 16.09
CA ARG A 110 -8.86 -7.98 17.55
C ARG A 110 -7.90 -9.09 17.96
N THR A 111 -8.06 -10.28 17.40
CA THR A 111 -7.17 -11.41 17.68
C THR A 111 -5.74 -11.11 17.23
N VAL A 112 -5.55 -10.59 16.01
CA VAL A 112 -4.23 -10.21 15.50
C VAL A 112 -3.60 -9.10 16.33
N ILE A 113 -4.34 -8.02 16.64
CA ILE A 113 -3.86 -6.91 17.47
C ILE A 113 -3.41 -7.39 18.85
N SER A 114 -4.16 -8.31 19.46
CA SER A 114 -3.78 -8.91 20.75
C SER A 114 -2.50 -9.75 20.63
N ARG A 115 -2.38 -10.58 19.59
CA ARG A 115 -1.21 -11.44 19.37
C ARG A 115 0.09 -10.64 19.14
N ILE A 116 0.00 -9.51 18.44
CA ILE A 116 1.18 -8.66 18.18
C ILE A 116 1.46 -7.65 19.29
N GLY A 117 0.68 -7.66 20.38
CA GLY A 117 0.90 -6.85 21.58
C GLY A 117 0.56 -5.36 21.42
N LEU A 118 -0.40 -5.02 20.55
CA LEU A 118 -0.80 -3.63 20.30
C LEU A 118 -2.20 -3.27 20.86
N SER A 119 -2.77 -4.08 21.77
CA SER A 119 -4.09 -3.82 22.36
C SER A 119 -4.18 -2.56 23.24
N THR A 120 -3.05 -2.00 23.67
CA THR A 120 -3.02 -0.71 24.38
C THR A 120 -3.08 0.47 23.43
N VAL A 121 -2.64 0.31 22.19
CA VAL A 121 -2.59 1.36 21.15
C VAL A 121 -3.89 1.39 20.35
N PHE A 122 -4.33 0.20 19.91
CA PHE A 122 -5.50 0.08 19.04
C PHE A 122 -6.74 -0.38 19.83
N ASP A 123 -7.84 0.30 19.54
CA ASP A 123 -9.16 -0.07 20.03
C ASP A 123 -9.96 -0.70 18.88
N VAL A 124 -10.32 -1.97 19.04
CA VAL A 124 -11.12 -2.72 18.05
C VAL A 124 -12.55 -2.81 18.56
N PRO A 125 -13.55 -2.26 17.85
CA PRO A 125 -14.93 -2.26 18.31
C PRO A 125 -15.47 -3.69 18.52
N SER A 126 -16.36 -3.85 19.50
CA SER A 126 -17.01 -5.14 19.79
C SER A 126 -18.06 -5.53 18.75
N GLU A 127 -18.58 -4.54 18.04
CA GLU A 127 -19.60 -4.71 17.01
C GLU A 127 -19.05 -5.50 15.82
N THR A 128 -19.92 -6.27 15.17
CA THR A 128 -19.57 -7.00 13.96
C THR A 128 -19.35 -6.06 12.80
N SER A 129 -18.39 -6.38 11.94
CA SER A 129 -18.13 -5.63 10.70
C SER A 129 -19.12 -5.95 9.59
N GLY A 130 -19.81 -7.09 9.67
CA GLY A 130 -20.61 -7.65 8.57
C GLY A 130 -19.79 -8.34 7.50
N ILE A 131 -18.44 -8.34 7.62
CA ILE A 131 -17.51 -8.99 6.69
C ILE A 131 -17.05 -10.30 7.32
N THR A 132 -17.38 -11.42 6.69
CA THR A 132 -17.09 -12.76 7.23
C THR A 132 -16.07 -13.47 6.39
N LEU A 133 -15.05 -14.01 7.04
CA LEU A 133 -14.01 -14.81 6.41
C LEU A 133 -14.15 -16.29 6.79
N SER A 134 -13.80 -17.18 5.87
CA SER A 134 -13.79 -18.63 6.09
C SER A 134 -12.43 -19.21 5.71
N ASN A 135 -11.77 -19.83 6.66
CA ASN A 135 -10.47 -20.50 6.47
C ASN A 135 -9.40 -19.63 5.77
N TYR A 136 -9.36 -18.35 6.11
CA TYR A 136 -8.32 -17.47 5.60
C TYR A 136 -6.99 -17.79 6.28
N SER A 137 -5.95 -18.06 5.49
CA SER A 137 -4.59 -18.34 5.97
C SER A 137 -3.68 -17.17 5.64
N PHE A 138 -3.15 -16.52 6.67
CA PHE A 138 -2.13 -15.49 6.48
C PHE A 138 -0.86 -16.09 5.89
N ARG A 139 -0.18 -15.33 5.02
CA ARG A 139 1.18 -15.68 4.58
C ARG A 139 2.09 -15.79 5.80
N ARG A 140 3.05 -16.69 5.73
CA ARG A 140 3.97 -16.91 6.84
C ARG A 140 4.86 -15.67 7.05
N TYR A 141 4.99 -15.22 8.30
CA TYR A 141 5.80 -14.06 8.68
C TYR A 141 5.48 -12.74 7.96
N ILE A 142 4.26 -12.59 7.50
CA ILE A 142 3.78 -11.33 6.91
C ILE A 142 3.66 -10.24 7.98
N THR A 143 3.86 -8.97 7.59
CA THR A 143 3.58 -7.86 8.51
C THR A 143 2.09 -7.81 8.87
N ALA A 144 1.76 -7.27 10.04
CA ALA A 144 0.34 -7.13 10.41
C ALA A 144 -0.39 -6.15 9.49
N TRP A 145 0.30 -5.13 9.00
CA TRP A 145 -0.23 -4.19 8.01
C TRP A 145 -0.62 -4.90 6.71
N ASP A 146 0.32 -5.56 6.06
CA ASP A 146 0.07 -6.23 4.78
C ASP A 146 -0.89 -7.41 4.94
N GLY A 147 -0.74 -8.20 6.01
CA GLY A 147 -1.60 -9.36 6.25
C GLY A 147 -3.06 -9.00 6.44
N LEU A 148 -3.35 -7.97 7.23
CA LEU A 148 -4.73 -7.50 7.43
C LEU A 148 -5.31 -6.86 6.17
N ARG A 149 -4.52 -6.07 5.43
CA ARG A 149 -4.95 -5.50 4.14
C ARG A 149 -5.26 -6.59 3.12
N MET A 150 -4.34 -7.54 2.91
CA MET A 150 -4.58 -8.67 1.99
C MET A 150 -5.82 -9.46 2.35
N MET A 151 -6.07 -9.66 3.64
CA MET A 151 -7.27 -10.35 4.13
C MET A 151 -8.54 -9.59 3.76
N LEU A 152 -8.55 -8.27 3.93
CA LEU A 152 -9.73 -7.43 3.72
C LEU A 152 -9.96 -7.13 2.23
N THR A 153 -8.91 -6.81 1.47
CA THR A 153 -9.02 -6.52 0.03
C THR A 153 -9.56 -7.70 -0.76
N ALA A 154 -9.26 -8.95 -0.34
CA ALA A 154 -9.87 -10.15 -0.90
C ALA A 154 -11.40 -10.22 -0.70
N GLN A 155 -11.96 -9.40 0.19
CA GLN A 155 -13.41 -9.28 0.46
C GLN A 155 -13.99 -7.94 -0.02
N GLY A 156 -13.24 -7.14 -0.81
CA GLY A 156 -13.67 -5.80 -1.20
C GLY A 156 -13.78 -4.83 0.00
N ALA A 157 -12.93 -5.01 0.99
CA ALA A 157 -12.94 -4.27 2.24
C ALA A 157 -11.57 -3.67 2.54
N ARG A 158 -11.51 -2.74 3.49
CA ARG A 158 -10.28 -2.08 3.94
C ARG A 158 -10.23 -1.94 5.47
N LEU A 159 -9.05 -1.59 5.96
CA LEU A 159 -8.89 -1.10 7.33
C LEU A 159 -9.36 0.35 7.43
N ASP A 160 -10.11 0.64 8.46
CA ASP A 160 -10.53 1.99 8.84
C ASP A 160 -9.88 2.33 10.18
N LEU A 161 -9.00 3.32 10.15
CA LEU A 161 -8.27 3.80 11.32
C LEU A 161 -8.76 5.20 11.68
N THR A 162 -9.06 5.43 12.95
CA THR A 162 -9.53 6.73 13.43
C THR A 162 -8.96 7.02 14.81
N TYR A 163 -8.19 8.11 14.93
CA TYR A 163 -7.73 8.55 16.25
C TYR A 163 -8.87 9.17 17.04
N THR A 164 -9.06 8.71 18.25
CA THR A 164 -10.09 9.20 19.16
C THR A 164 -9.64 9.11 20.62
N ALA A 165 -9.67 10.23 21.33
CA ALA A 165 -9.41 10.30 22.76
C ALA A 165 -8.11 9.62 23.20
N GLY A 166 -7.03 9.77 22.44
CA GLY A 166 -5.71 9.26 22.79
C GLY A 166 -5.39 7.87 22.24
N ARG A 167 -6.35 7.17 21.61
CA ARG A 167 -6.16 5.84 21.03
C ARG A 167 -6.56 5.82 19.56
N CYS A 168 -6.04 4.87 18.82
CA CYS A 168 -6.44 4.65 17.43
C CYS A 168 -7.49 3.53 17.37
N ARG A 169 -8.70 3.86 16.96
CA ARG A 169 -9.72 2.87 16.63
C ARG A 169 -9.38 2.22 15.30
N ILE A 170 -9.45 0.90 15.22
CA ILE A 170 -9.21 0.12 14.01
C ILE A 170 -10.34 -0.88 13.78
N ARG A 171 -10.89 -0.91 12.57
CA ARG A 171 -11.98 -1.81 12.20
C ARG A 171 -11.94 -2.14 10.71
N ALA A 172 -12.70 -3.16 10.29
CA ALA A 172 -12.97 -3.47 8.90
C ALA A 172 -14.21 -2.72 8.41
N VAL A 173 -14.13 -2.15 7.22
CA VAL A 173 -15.25 -1.54 6.50
C VAL A 173 -15.19 -1.94 5.02
N ALA A 174 -16.30 -1.84 4.29
CA ALA A 174 -16.26 -1.96 2.83
C ALA A 174 -15.34 -0.89 2.25
N ALA A 175 -14.59 -1.25 1.21
CA ALA A 175 -13.81 -0.26 0.46
C ALA A 175 -14.75 0.61 -0.36
N ASP A 176 -14.50 1.92 -0.36
CA ASP A 176 -15.25 2.87 -1.17
C ASP A 176 -14.69 2.92 -2.60
N THR A 177 -15.53 3.30 -3.55
CA THR A 177 -15.11 3.52 -4.92
C THR A 177 -15.41 4.96 -5.29
N TYR A 178 -14.40 5.69 -5.75
CA TYR A 178 -14.51 7.05 -6.23
C TYR A 178 -14.40 7.10 -7.75
N GLY A 179 -15.29 7.86 -8.36
CA GLY A 179 -15.44 7.89 -9.82
C GLY A 179 -16.42 6.82 -10.29
N ASP A 180 -17.26 7.17 -11.25
CA ASP A 180 -18.23 6.25 -11.84
C ASP A 180 -17.78 5.91 -13.27
N ALA A 181 -18.26 4.76 -13.77
CA ALA A 181 -18.05 4.36 -15.15
C ALA A 181 -18.63 5.38 -16.16
N ASP A 182 -19.53 6.25 -15.72
CA ASP A 182 -20.28 7.12 -16.64
C ASP A 182 -19.94 8.62 -16.59
N SER A 183 -19.16 9.17 -15.64
CA SER A 183 -18.84 10.61 -15.74
C SER A 183 -18.44 11.38 -14.48
N ASP A 184 -17.61 10.92 -13.59
CA ASP A 184 -17.12 11.88 -12.61
C ASP A 184 -16.02 12.76 -13.23
N GLN A 185 -16.40 13.97 -13.65
CA GLN A 185 -15.49 14.98 -14.24
C GLN A 185 -14.43 15.51 -13.25
N ARG A 186 -14.39 14.99 -12.01
CA ARG A 186 -13.44 15.40 -10.98
C ARG A 186 -12.14 14.60 -11.01
N ILE A 187 -12.10 13.47 -11.72
CA ILE A 187 -10.87 12.72 -11.94
C ILE A 187 -10.33 13.07 -13.31
N SER A 188 -9.15 13.67 -13.34
CA SER A 188 -8.40 13.83 -14.58
C SER A 188 -7.51 12.61 -14.76
N PHE A 189 -7.55 12.01 -15.94
CA PHE A 189 -6.65 10.91 -16.27
C PHE A 189 -6.06 11.11 -17.67
N GLU A 190 -4.82 10.67 -17.83
CA GLU A 190 -4.17 10.50 -19.11
C GLU A 190 -4.08 9.00 -19.37
N ALA A 191 -4.67 8.55 -20.46
CA ALA A 191 -4.63 7.15 -20.85
C ALA A 191 -4.00 6.98 -22.19
N GLN A 192 -2.96 6.14 -22.28
CA GLN A 192 -2.34 5.74 -23.52
C GLN A 192 -2.62 4.27 -23.79
N ARG A 193 -3.35 3.96 -24.85
CA ARG A 193 -3.50 2.61 -25.33
C ARG A 193 -2.41 2.30 -26.36
N ILE A 194 -1.53 1.39 -26.02
CA ILE A 194 -0.43 0.96 -26.90
C ILE A 194 -0.86 -0.32 -27.62
N TRP A 195 -0.98 -0.27 -28.94
CA TRP A 195 -1.28 -1.45 -29.77
C TRP A 195 -0.04 -2.21 -30.21
N THR A 196 1.15 -1.59 -30.08
CA THR A 196 2.43 -2.15 -30.51
C THR A 196 3.31 -2.44 -29.31
N GLN A 197 3.09 -3.58 -28.68
CA GLN A 197 3.91 -4.04 -27.55
C GLN A 197 4.76 -5.23 -27.95
N VAL A 198 5.86 -5.49 -27.21
CA VAL A 198 6.62 -6.73 -27.38
C VAL A 198 5.68 -7.91 -27.15
N ASN A 199 5.48 -8.72 -28.19
CA ASN A 199 4.59 -9.87 -28.16
C ASN A 199 5.31 -11.19 -28.46
N HIS A 200 6.61 -11.15 -28.68
CA HIS A 200 7.49 -12.31 -28.80
C HIS A 200 8.77 -12.05 -28.02
N LEU A 201 9.02 -12.84 -26.98
CA LEU A 201 10.25 -12.74 -26.19
C LEU A 201 11.04 -14.03 -26.32
N THR A 202 12.27 -13.90 -26.84
CA THR A 202 13.24 -15.00 -26.92
C THR A 202 14.21 -14.90 -25.74
N GLY A 203 14.09 -15.80 -24.76
CA GLY A 203 15.08 -15.99 -23.70
C GLY A 203 16.27 -16.77 -24.21
N LEU A 204 17.46 -16.20 -24.07
CA LEU A 204 18.72 -16.83 -24.43
C LEU A 204 19.53 -17.18 -23.19
N GLY A 205 19.61 -18.46 -22.89
CA GLY A 205 20.25 -19.01 -21.71
C GLY A 205 21.72 -19.37 -21.90
N LYS A 206 22.13 -20.39 -21.18
CA LYS A 206 23.50 -20.95 -21.17
C LYS A 206 23.91 -21.56 -22.52
N GLY A 207 25.19 -21.45 -22.84
CA GLY A 207 25.78 -21.98 -24.06
C GLY A 207 26.14 -20.90 -25.06
N GLN A 208 26.57 -21.32 -26.27
CA GLN A 208 27.02 -20.43 -27.34
C GLN A 208 26.51 -20.87 -28.70
N LEU A 209 26.26 -19.92 -29.56
CA LEU A 209 25.83 -20.15 -30.94
C LEU A 209 24.63 -21.13 -30.99
N ARG A 210 24.71 -22.17 -31.85
CA ARG A 210 23.63 -23.13 -32.03
C ARG A 210 23.35 -24.04 -30.81
N ASN A 211 24.27 -24.09 -29.86
CA ASN A 211 24.13 -24.87 -28.63
C ASN A 211 23.64 -24.01 -27.46
N ARG A 212 23.28 -22.75 -27.72
CA ARG A 212 22.74 -21.87 -26.70
C ARG A 212 21.31 -22.28 -26.36
N ALA A 213 21.01 -22.42 -25.07
CA ALA A 213 19.67 -22.66 -24.60
C ALA A 213 18.74 -21.50 -25.02
N ARG A 214 17.55 -21.85 -25.50
CA ARG A 214 16.57 -20.88 -25.98
C ARG A 214 15.17 -21.24 -25.50
N SER A 215 14.39 -20.24 -25.15
CA SER A 215 12.97 -20.36 -24.84
C SER A 215 12.22 -19.20 -25.49
N ASP A 216 11.15 -19.48 -26.21
CA ASP A 216 10.32 -18.50 -26.87
C ASP A 216 8.93 -18.44 -26.22
N TRP A 217 8.47 -17.24 -25.93
CA TRP A 217 7.14 -16.96 -25.41
C TRP A 217 6.46 -15.86 -26.19
N TYR A 218 5.15 -15.99 -26.34
CA TYR A 218 4.33 -15.12 -27.18
C TYR A 218 3.12 -14.61 -26.39
N ALA A 219 2.73 -13.36 -26.66
CA ALA A 219 1.48 -12.77 -26.22
C ALA A 219 0.50 -12.67 -27.39
N ASP A 220 -0.75 -13.00 -27.19
CA ASP A 220 -1.84 -12.76 -28.15
C ASP A 220 -2.35 -11.30 -28.08
N VAL A 221 -3.38 -10.97 -28.89
CA VAL A 221 -3.99 -9.62 -28.91
C VAL A 221 -4.63 -9.21 -27.58
N SER A 222 -4.93 -10.18 -26.73
CA SER A 222 -5.55 -9.98 -25.42
C SER A 222 -4.54 -10.00 -24.27
N GLY A 223 -3.25 -10.25 -24.56
CA GLY A 223 -2.19 -10.35 -23.54
C GLY A 223 -2.04 -11.74 -22.90
N ASN A 224 -2.71 -12.77 -23.42
CA ASN A 224 -2.50 -14.12 -22.92
C ASN A 224 -1.14 -14.63 -23.38
N ILE A 225 -0.33 -15.08 -22.42
CA ILE A 225 1.04 -15.54 -22.65
C ILE A 225 1.04 -17.05 -22.88
N SER A 226 1.64 -17.49 -23.99
CA SER A 226 1.77 -18.90 -24.35
C SER A 226 3.02 -19.16 -25.19
N GLN A 227 3.30 -20.43 -25.46
CA GLN A 227 4.36 -20.85 -26.40
C GLN A 227 3.88 -20.93 -27.87
N THR A 228 2.63 -20.54 -28.13
CA THR A 228 2.06 -20.54 -29.48
C THR A 228 2.03 -19.12 -30.03
N GLN A 229 2.73 -18.88 -31.15
CA GLN A 229 2.72 -17.60 -31.83
C GLN A 229 1.39 -17.40 -32.56
N THR A 230 0.70 -16.31 -32.25
CA THR A 230 -0.56 -15.91 -32.88
C THR A 230 -0.41 -14.63 -33.71
N LEU A 231 0.55 -13.77 -33.34
CA LEU A 231 0.86 -12.53 -34.04
C LEU A 231 2.12 -12.74 -34.88
N THR A 232 2.00 -12.55 -36.20
CA THR A 232 3.06 -12.81 -37.18
C THR A 232 3.19 -11.63 -38.15
N GLY A 233 4.28 -11.58 -38.92
CA GLY A 233 4.54 -10.56 -39.91
C GLY A 233 4.75 -9.18 -39.27
N ASP A 234 4.08 -8.16 -39.79
CA ASP A 234 4.13 -6.79 -39.30
C ASP A 234 3.49 -6.58 -37.91
N ARG A 235 2.78 -7.58 -37.41
CA ARG A 235 2.20 -7.58 -36.06
C ARG A 235 3.13 -8.18 -35.03
N GLU A 236 4.20 -8.85 -35.42
CA GLU A 236 5.20 -9.40 -34.51
C GLU A 236 6.17 -8.31 -34.07
N ILE A 237 6.33 -8.16 -32.74
CA ILE A 237 7.35 -7.30 -32.14
C ILE A 237 8.17 -8.18 -31.21
N ALA A 238 9.36 -8.57 -31.68
CA ALA A 238 10.24 -9.50 -30.99
C ALA A 238 11.33 -8.77 -30.21
N GLN A 239 11.70 -9.33 -29.05
CA GLN A 239 12.85 -8.90 -28.27
C GLN A 239 13.64 -10.10 -27.73
N ILE A 240 14.93 -9.89 -27.48
CA ILE A 240 15.82 -10.88 -26.87
C ILE A 240 15.97 -10.54 -25.38
N TYR A 241 15.93 -11.57 -24.54
CA TYR A 241 16.21 -11.51 -23.12
C TYR A 241 17.39 -12.42 -22.75
N GLU A 242 18.49 -11.81 -22.33
CA GLU A 242 19.74 -12.49 -22.00
C GLU A 242 19.74 -13.07 -20.59
N LEU A 243 19.85 -14.39 -20.47
CA LEU A 243 19.86 -15.15 -19.22
C LEU A 243 21.02 -16.16 -19.23
N THR A 244 22.23 -15.67 -19.29
CA THR A 244 23.46 -16.46 -19.59
C THR A 244 23.74 -17.63 -18.66
N SER A 245 23.13 -17.67 -17.47
CA SER A 245 23.28 -18.74 -16.47
C SER A 245 22.12 -19.74 -16.42
N SER A 246 20.95 -19.39 -16.98
CA SER A 246 19.72 -20.19 -16.88
C SER A 246 19.56 -21.18 -18.04
N GLU A 247 18.92 -22.32 -17.77
CA GLU A 247 18.61 -23.36 -18.77
C GLU A 247 17.32 -24.12 -18.38
N GLY A 248 16.74 -24.85 -19.35
CA GLY A 248 15.56 -25.69 -19.12
C GLY A 248 14.32 -24.92 -18.63
N ALA A 249 13.68 -25.43 -17.59
CA ALA A 249 12.45 -24.87 -17.03
C ALA A 249 12.67 -23.47 -16.44
N GLU A 250 13.79 -23.25 -15.78
CA GLU A 250 14.14 -21.95 -15.21
C GLU A 250 14.22 -20.85 -16.27
N LEU A 251 14.92 -21.09 -17.39
CA LEU A 251 14.97 -20.17 -18.51
C LEU A 251 13.59 -19.90 -19.08
N SER A 252 12.76 -20.92 -19.18
CA SER A 252 11.39 -20.80 -19.70
C SER A 252 10.52 -19.94 -18.80
N ASP A 253 10.53 -20.21 -17.50
CA ASP A 253 9.74 -19.45 -16.52
C ASP A 253 10.16 -18.00 -16.43
N GLN A 254 11.46 -17.71 -16.36
CA GLN A 254 11.99 -16.36 -16.34
C GLN A 254 11.65 -15.58 -17.61
N THR A 255 11.68 -16.23 -18.79
CA THR A 255 11.30 -15.60 -20.06
C THR A 255 9.80 -15.29 -20.10
N ARG A 256 8.96 -16.23 -19.67
CA ARG A 256 7.51 -16.03 -19.56
C ARG A 256 7.16 -14.86 -18.65
N ASP A 257 7.71 -14.86 -17.45
CA ASP A 257 7.40 -13.87 -16.44
C ASP A 257 7.90 -12.47 -16.88
N LYS A 258 9.07 -12.41 -17.54
CA LYS A 258 9.56 -11.17 -18.13
C LYS A 258 8.64 -10.63 -19.23
N LEU A 259 8.12 -11.48 -20.11
CA LEU A 259 7.16 -11.07 -21.14
C LEU A 259 5.86 -10.58 -20.51
N LYS A 260 5.39 -11.22 -19.43
CA LYS A 260 4.22 -10.77 -18.68
C LYS A 260 4.41 -9.39 -18.06
N ASP A 261 5.61 -9.12 -17.50
CA ASP A 261 5.94 -7.79 -16.98
C ASP A 261 6.03 -6.71 -18.07
N MET A 262 6.51 -7.09 -19.25
CA MET A 262 6.64 -6.18 -20.40
C MET A 262 5.30 -5.93 -21.09
N TRP A 263 4.35 -6.86 -21.00
CA TRP A 263 3.04 -6.72 -21.61
C TRP A 263 2.18 -5.73 -20.81
N LYS A 264 1.98 -4.56 -21.40
CA LYS A 264 1.08 -3.52 -20.85
C LYS A 264 0.10 -3.12 -21.93
N GLN A 265 -1.18 -3.32 -21.68
CA GLN A 265 -2.25 -2.92 -22.63
C GLN A 265 -2.38 -1.40 -22.78
N GLY A 266 -1.67 -0.64 -22.00
CA GLY A 266 -1.62 0.82 -21.99
C GLY A 266 -1.03 1.33 -20.69
N THR A 267 -0.68 2.59 -20.64
CA THR A 267 -0.37 3.32 -19.42
C THR A 267 -1.54 4.23 -19.08
N VAL A 268 -1.87 4.32 -17.81
CA VAL A 268 -2.86 5.24 -17.31
C VAL A 268 -2.25 5.99 -16.14
N ASP A 269 -2.16 7.29 -16.28
CA ASP A 269 -1.78 8.20 -15.21
C ASP A 269 -3.06 8.84 -14.66
N LEU A 270 -3.29 8.66 -13.37
CA LEU A 270 -4.43 9.22 -12.66
C LEU A 270 -4.01 10.46 -11.87
N THR A 271 -4.63 11.58 -12.15
CA THR A 271 -4.52 12.77 -11.29
C THR A 271 -5.74 12.82 -10.38
N ILE A 272 -5.52 12.47 -9.12
CA ILE A 272 -6.58 12.43 -8.10
C ILE A 272 -6.61 13.79 -7.40
N PRO A 273 -7.78 14.47 -7.32
CA PRO A 273 -7.89 15.72 -6.58
C PRO A 273 -7.49 15.56 -5.11
N GLU A 274 -6.90 16.61 -4.54
CA GLU A 274 -6.53 16.64 -3.12
C GLU A 274 -7.77 16.68 -2.20
N ASN A 275 -7.61 16.19 -0.97
CA ASN A 275 -8.60 16.32 0.12
C ASN A 275 -9.98 15.66 -0.18
N LEU A 276 -10.01 14.55 -0.90
CA LEU A 276 -11.25 13.81 -1.20
C LEU A 276 -11.78 12.94 -0.06
N GLY A 277 -10.97 12.70 0.98
CA GLY A 277 -11.35 11.80 2.06
C GLY A 277 -11.26 10.32 1.71
N LEU A 278 -10.44 9.95 0.72
CA LEU A 278 -10.15 8.56 0.39
C LEU A 278 -9.17 7.95 1.38
N HIS A 279 -9.22 6.64 1.52
CA HIS A 279 -8.36 5.86 2.39
C HIS A 279 -7.55 4.84 1.59
N ILE A 280 -6.53 4.25 2.21
CA ILE A 280 -5.80 3.13 1.61
C ILE A 280 -6.79 1.99 1.32
N ASP A 281 -6.63 1.36 0.15
CA ASP A 281 -7.47 0.30 -0.39
C ASP A 281 -8.88 0.74 -0.86
N ASP A 282 -9.23 2.04 -0.81
CA ASP A 282 -10.33 2.57 -1.60
C ASP A 282 -9.95 2.57 -3.09
N HIS A 283 -10.94 2.46 -3.96
CA HIS A 283 -10.72 2.37 -5.40
C HIS A 283 -11.03 3.68 -6.13
N VAL A 284 -10.24 3.98 -7.14
CA VAL A 284 -10.49 5.07 -8.07
C VAL A 284 -10.79 4.49 -9.44
N ARG A 285 -11.95 4.86 -10.02
CA ARG A 285 -12.39 4.45 -11.36
C ARG A 285 -12.43 5.60 -12.32
N ALA A 286 -11.99 5.34 -13.54
CA ALA A 286 -12.15 6.25 -14.66
C ALA A 286 -12.45 5.44 -15.93
N TYR A 287 -13.24 6.02 -16.85
CA TYR A 287 -13.59 5.40 -18.10
C TYR A 287 -13.66 6.45 -19.22
N ASP A 288 -13.07 6.12 -20.35
CA ASP A 288 -13.23 6.89 -21.60
C ASP A 288 -14.05 6.09 -22.62
N ALA A 289 -15.23 6.59 -22.97
CA ALA A 289 -16.18 5.93 -23.85
C ALA A 289 -15.69 5.82 -25.30
N LEU A 290 -14.81 6.71 -25.75
CA LEU A 290 -14.32 6.73 -27.15
C LEU A 290 -13.25 5.66 -27.36
N THR A 291 -12.28 5.57 -26.45
CA THR A 291 -11.20 4.59 -26.52
C THR A 291 -11.54 3.26 -25.89
N GLY A 292 -12.59 3.21 -25.05
CA GLY A 292 -12.96 2.06 -24.24
C GLY A 292 -11.94 1.75 -23.12
N VAL A 293 -11.06 2.70 -22.81
CA VAL A 293 -10.09 2.53 -21.71
C VAL A 293 -10.81 2.70 -20.38
N SER A 294 -10.72 1.71 -19.53
CA SER A 294 -11.21 1.76 -18.15
C SER A 294 -10.07 1.54 -17.17
N VAL A 295 -10.13 2.25 -16.06
CA VAL A 295 -9.19 2.14 -14.94
C VAL A 295 -9.97 1.82 -13.69
N ASP A 296 -9.49 0.87 -12.92
CA ASP A 296 -9.94 0.58 -11.56
C ASP A 296 -8.66 0.29 -10.75
N SER A 297 -8.26 1.26 -9.95
CA SER A 297 -6.99 1.18 -9.20
C SER A 297 -7.21 1.50 -7.74
N PRO A 298 -6.66 0.68 -6.82
CA PRO A 298 -6.70 1.00 -5.39
C PRO A 298 -5.80 2.19 -5.06
N ILE A 299 -6.15 2.91 -4.01
CA ILE A 299 -5.27 3.87 -3.36
C ILE A 299 -4.20 3.09 -2.59
N VAL A 300 -2.95 3.24 -2.99
CA VAL A 300 -1.81 2.51 -2.41
C VAL A 300 -0.95 3.38 -1.50
N ARG A 301 -1.02 4.72 -1.64
CA ARG A 301 -0.27 5.65 -0.80
C ARG A 301 -1.05 6.93 -0.56
N ILE A 302 -0.94 7.45 0.66
CA ILE A 302 -1.47 8.75 1.05
C ILE A 302 -0.36 9.57 1.70
N THR A 303 -0.22 10.82 1.25
CA THR A 303 0.70 11.80 1.84
C THR A 303 -0.11 12.97 2.40
N VAL A 304 0.13 13.32 3.66
CA VAL A 304 -0.52 14.41 4.35
C VAL A 304 0.50 15.46 4.75
N LYS A 305 0.32 16.69 4.29
CA LYS A 305 1.14 17.83 4.70
C LYS A 305 0.27 18.82 5.44
N LEU A 306 0.61 19.08 6.70
CA LEU A 306 0.00 20.13 7.50
C LEU A 306 0.94 21.32 7.55
N ALA A 307 0.50 22.46 7.05
CA ALA A 307 1.20 23.72 7.16
C ALA A 307 0.20 24.84 7.48
N ASN A 308 0.54 25.70 8.44
CA ASN A 308 -0.31 26.81 8.86
C ASN A 308 -1.77 26.40 9.21
N GLY A 309 -1.93 25.23 9.85
CA GLY A 309 -3.24 24.71 10.26
C GLY A 309 -4.09 24.08 9.14
N THR A 310 -3.64 24.13 7.88
CA THR A 310 -4.38 23.60 6.74
C THR A 310 -3.72 22.31 6.24
N PRO A 311 -4.44 21.16 6.23
CA PRO A 311 -3.93 19.92 5.67
C PRO A 311 -4.06 19.90 4.15
N THR A 312 -3.07 19.36 3.47
CA THR A 312 -3.11 18.96 2.07
C THR A 312 -2.92 17.45 2.01
N ILE A 313 -3.90 16.74 1.45
CA ILE A 313 -3.91 15.28 1.37
C ILE A 313 -3.81 14.89 -0.10
N ARG A 314 -2.78 14.13 -0.44
CA ARG A 314 -2.53 13.61 -1.79
C ARG A 314 -2.64 12.10 -1.79
N TYR A 315 -3.20 11.60 -2.86
CA TYR A 315 -3.46 10.17 -3.08
C TYR A 315 -2.65 9.67 -4.26
N GLU A 316 -2.13 8.47 -4.13
CA GLU A 316 -1.50 7.74 -5.22
C GLU A 316 -2.26 6.43 -5.41
N ALA A 317 -2.79 6.24 -6.61
CA ALA A 317 -3.42 4.99 -7.01
C ALA A 317 -2.43 4.13 -7.79
N GLY A 318 -2.51 2.82 -7.65
CA GLY A 318 -1.58 1.91 -8.32
C GLY A 318 -1.93 0.45 -8.11
N GLN A 319 -0.99 -0.43 -8.40
CA GLN A 319 -1.12 -1.86 -8.11
C GLN A 319 -0.56 -2.15 -6.72
N TYR A 320 -1.15 -3.12 -6.03
CA TYR A 320 -0.63 -3.60 -4.76
C TYR A 320 0.79 -4.15 -4.90
N SER A 321 1.66 -3.73 -4.02
CA SER A 321 3.02 -4.26 -3.87
C SER A 321 3.07 -5.21 -2.68
N TRP A 322 2.44 -6.38 -2.82
CA TRP A 322 2.46 -7.37 -1.75
C TRP A 322 3.82 -8.04 -1.64
N PRO A 323 4.36 -8.23 -0.42
CA PRO A 323 5.60 -8.98 -0.25
C PRO A 323 5.43 -10.42 -0.73
N ASP A 324 6.46 -10.98 -1.34
CA ASP A 324 6.48 -12.38 -1.73
C ASP A 324 6.29 -13.31 -0.53
N GLU A 325 5.71 -14.49 -0.77
CA GLU A 325 5.59 -15.49 0.27
C GLU A 325 6.98 -16.04 0.61
N GLN A 326 7.35 -15.96 1.88
CA GLN A 326 8.59 -16.55 2.37
C GLN A 326 8.31 -17.99 2.79
N ASP A 327 8.91 -18.94 2.09
CA ASP A 327 8.86 -20.39 2.39
C ASP A 327 9.66 -20.75 3.66
#